data_a92e1059ca057ea43e37497667f5d01b
#
_entry.id   a92e1059ca057ea43e37497667f5d01b
#
_cell.length_a   1.000
_cell.length_b   1.000
_cell.length_c   1.000
_cell.angle_alpha   90.00
_cell.angle_beta   90.00
_cell.angle_gamma   90.00
#
_symmetry.space_group_name_H-M   'P 1'
#
loop_
_entity.id
_entity.type
_entity.pdbx_description
1 polymer ?
#
loop_
_entity_poly.entity_id
_entity_poly.type
_entity_poly.pdbx_seq_one_letter_code
_entity_poly.pdbx_strand_id
1 'polypeptide(L)'
;MSRPKPNVLLEYVNKTNYKSDQILSSEGIWAVFYDKQPINLKTQNMLVAYPGPKYKKVSFSNPGHAINLAKKLNTLFKCDKFSVVLLKAGDKIYP
;
A
#
# COMPACT_ATOMS: atom_id res chain seq x y z
N MET A 1 -4.38 21.47 0.40
CA MET A 1 -3.46 21.47 -0.74
C MET A 1 -3.88 20.40 -1.73
N SER A 2 -4.11 20.79 -2.97
CA SER A 2 -4.55 19.84 -3.98
C SER A 2 -3.36 19.04 -4.52
N ARG A 3 -3.61 17.77 -4.83
CA ARG A 3 -2.60 16.95 -5.47
C ARG A 3 -2.59 17.23 -6.97
N PRO A 4 -1.42 17.19 -7.61
CA PRO A 4 -1.39 17.19 -9.05
C PRO A 4 -2.11 15.96 -9.59
N LYS A 5 -2.81 16.12 -10.70
CA LYS A 5 -3.49 14.98 -11.33
C LYS A 5 -2.44 14.02 -11.87
N PRO A 6 -2.58 12.71 -11.60
CA PRO A 6 -1.66 11.73 -12.18
C PRO A 6 -1.88 11.65 -13.69
N ASN A 7 -0.80 11.34 -14.42
CA ASN A 7 -0.89 11.12 -15.85
C ASN A 7 -1.52 9.77 -16.13
N VAL A 8 -2.43 9.74 -17.10
CA VAL A 8 -3.02 8.49 -17.56
C VAL A 8 -2.07 7.85 -18.56
N LEU A 9 -1.58 6.66 -18.26
CA LEU A 9 -0.66 5.94 -19.13
C LEU A 9 -1.40 5.08 -20.15
N LEU A 10 -2.46 4.41 -19.73
CA LEU A 10 -3.30 3.57 -20.58
C LEU A 10 -4.74 3.69 -20.10
N GLU A 11 -5.67 3.56 -21.05
CA GLU A 11 -7.08 3.55 -20.70
C GLU A 11 -7.80 2.51 -21.55
N TYR A 12 -8.70 1.76 -20.93
CA TYR A 12 -9.57 0.81 -21.58
C TYR A 12 -11.01 1.09 -21.18
N VAL A 13 -11.87 1.24 -22.18
CA VAL A 13 -13.30 1.46 -21.94
C VAL A 13 -14.07 0.25 -22.44
N ASN A 14 -14.83 -0.37 -21.56
CA ASN A 14 -15.71 -1.48 -21.93
C ASN A 14 -17.02 -0.92 -22.48
N LYS A 15 -17.27 -1.11 -23.75
CA LYS A 15 -18.43 -0.52 -24.43
C LYS A 15 -19.75 -1.21 -24.07
N THR A 16 -19.69 -2.39 -23.44
CA THR A 16 -20.90 -3.12 -23.06
C THR A 16 -21.51 -2.56 -21.78
N ASN A 17 -20.68 -2.32 -20.76
CA ASN A 17 -21.15 -1.83 -19.46
C ASN A 17 -20.65 -0.42 -19.13
N TYR A 18 -19.92 0.21 -20.06
CA TYR A 18 -19.38 1.57 -19.92
C TYR A 18 -18.45 1.76 -18.74
N LYS A 19 -17.85 0.69 -18.25
CA LYS A 19 -16.80 0.79 -17.24
C LYS A 19 -15.48 1.06 -17.92
N SER A 20 -14.66 1.89 -17.29
CA SER A 20 -13.33 2.18 -17.80
C SER A 20 -12.27 1.82 -16.77
N ASP A 21 -11.13 1.34 -17.25
CA ASP A 21 -9.96 1.10 -16.44
C ASP A 21 -8.86 2.02 -16.92
N GLN A 22 -8.25 2.73 -16.00
CA GLN A 22 -7.16 3.64 -16.29
C GLN A 22 -5.92 3.23 -15.54
N ILE A 23 -4.80 3.20 -16.24
CA ILE A 23 -3.50 3.00 -15.62
C ILE A 23 -2.87 4.36 -15.45
N LEU A 24 -2.72 4.78 -14.22
CA LEU A 24 -2.20 6.11 -13.88
C LEU A 24 -0.75 6.00 -13.46
N SER A 25 0.03 7.03 -13.76
CA SER A 25 1.39 7.11 -13.30
C SER A 25 1.43 7.31 -11.79
N SER A 26 2.47 6.80 -11.15
CA SER A 26 2.72 6.99 -9.73
C SER A 26 4.17 7.39 -9.54
N GLU A 27 4.44 8.23 -8.53
CA GLU A 27 5.81 8.60 -8.20
C GLU A 27 6.62 7.40 -7.73
N GLY A 28 5.96 6.45 -7.09
CA GLY A 28 6.58 5.24 -6.59
C GLY A 28 5.60 4.50 -5.68
N ILE A 29 6.14 3.63 -4.86
CA ILE A 29 5.35 2.87 -3.89
C ILE A 29 5.81 3.26 -2.49
N TRP A 30 4.85 3.72 -1.67
CA TRP A 30 5.13 4.03 -0.27
C TRP A 30 4.84 2.79 0.56
N ALA A 31 5.87 2.24 1.18
CA ALA A 31 5.77 1.01 1.97
C ALA A 31 6.09 1.31 3.42
N VAL A 32 5.42 0.59 4.32
CA VAL A 32 5.72 0.65 5.74
C VAL A 32 6.81 -0.36 6.04
N PHE A 33 7.89 0.11 6.64
CA PHE A 33 9.02 -0.71 7.04
C PHE A 33 9.11 -0.73 8.56
N TYR A 34 9.63 -1.81 9.10
CA TYR A 34 9.96 -1.92 10.53
C TYR A 34 11.46 -2.03 10.67
N ASP A 35 12.06 -1.04 11.36
CA ASP A 35 13.50 -1.02 11.63
C ASP A 35 14.31 -1.30 10.36
N LYS A 36 13.97 -0.58 9.29
CA LYS A 36 14.64 -0.65 7.98
C LYS A 36 14.43 -1.96 7.22
N GLN A 37 13.45 -2.77 7.64
CA GLN A 37 13.11 -4.02 6.96
C GLN A 37 11.73 -3.96 6.35
N PRO A 38 11.53 -4.51 5.14
CA PRO A 38 10.17 -4.68 4.62
C PRO A 38 9.41 -5.68 5.48
N ILE A 39 8.10 -5.48 5.62
CA ILE A 39 7.27 -6.28 6.51
C ILE A 39 6.03 -6.81 5.83
N ASN A 40 5.42 -7.80 6.47
CA ASN A 40 4.05 -8.21 6.25
C ASN A 40 3.26 -7.95 7.52
N LEU A 41 2.00 -7.59 7.38
CA LEU A 41 1.13 -7.38 8.53
C LEU A 41 0.07 -8.47 8.55
N LYS A 42 0.10 -9.28 9.60
CA LYS A 42 -0.86 -10.36 9.81
C LYS A 42 -1.77 -9.99 10.97
N THR A 43 -3.07 -10.11 10.76
CA THR A 43 -4.08 -9.85 11.77
C THR A 43 -4.91 -11.10 11.98
N GLN A 44 -5.08 -11.52 13.22
CA GLN A 44 -5.94 -12.64 13.53
C GLN A 44 -6.57 -12.49 14.91
N ASN A 45 -7.72 -13.14 15.11
CA ASN A 45 -8.36 -13.20 16.41
C ASN A 45 -7.87 -14.46 17.13
N MET A 46 -7.20 -14.28 18.26
CA MET A 46 -6.61 -15.40 19.01
C MET A 46 -7.66 -16.28 19.70
N LEU A 47 -8.88 -15.77 19.87
CA LEU A 47 -9.95 -16.50 20.56
C LEU A 47 -10.86 -17.28 19.62
N VAL A 48 -10.85 -16.95 18.33
CA VAL A 48 -11.75 -17.52 17.34
C VAL A 48 -10.93 -18.03 16.16
N ALA A 49 -11.13 -19.30 15.81
CA ALA A 49 -10.38 -19.88 14.69
C ALA A 49 -10.89 -19.42 13.32
N TYR A 50 -12.12 -18.95 13.24
CA TYR A 50 -12.73 -18.54 11.99
C TYR A 50 -13.26 -17.09 12.10
N PRO A 51 -13.03 -16.24 11.11
CA PRO A 51 -12.19 -16.51 9.94
C PRO A 51 -10.72 -16.61 10.35
N GLY A 52 -9.89 -17.27 9.57
CA GLY A 52 -8.47 -17.42 9.91
C GLY A 52 -7.72 -16.10 9.84
N PRO A 53 -6.38 -16.16 9.94
CA PRO A 53 -5.57 -14.95 9.88
C PRO A 53 -5.69 -14.25 8.53
N LYS A 54 -5.60 -12.92 8.55
CA LYS A 54 -5.64 -12.08 7.35
C LYS A 54 -4.37 -11.26 7.26
N TYR A 55 -3.89 -11.09 6.03
CA TYR A 55 -2.74 -10.24 5.76
C TYR A 55 -3.23 -8.89 5.28
N LYS A 56 -2.76 -7.84 5.91
CA LYS A 56 -3.12 -6.47 5.56
C LYS A 56 -2.10 -5.89 4.59
N LYS A 57 -2.56 -4.97 3.75
CA LYS A 57 -1.70 -4.28 2.81
C LYS A 57 -0.76 -3.34 3.56
N VAL A 58 0.53 -3.36 3.20
CA VAL A 58 1.55 -2.51 3.82
C VAL A 58 2.27 -1.63 2.80
N SER A 59 1.87 -1.69 1.54
CA SER A 59 2.43 -0.84 0.49
C SER A 59 1.30 -0.19 -0.30
N PHE A 60 1.54 1.05 -0.72
CA PHE A 60 0.50 1.87 -1.32
C PHE A 60 1.10 2.77 -2.39
N SER A 61 0.32 3.11 -3.40
CA SER A 61 0.69 4.13 -4.38
C SER A 61 0.38 5.53 -3.89
N ASN A 62 -0.14 5.68 -2.68
CA ASN A 62 -0.53 6.95 -2.06
C ASN A 62 0.16 7.09 -0.70
N PRO A 63 0.93 8.17 -0.48
CA PRO A 63 1.67 8.33 0.77
C PRO A 63 0.78 8.46 2.01
N GLY A 64 -0.41 9.05 1.87
CA GLY A 64 -1.32 9.25 3.00
C GLY A 64 -1.69 7.96 3.71
N HIS A 65 -2.01 6.92 2.96
CA HIS A 65 -2.37 5.62 3.54
C HIS A 65 -1.18 4.98 4.26
N ALA A 66 0.01 5.08 3.69
CA ALA A 66 1.21 4.52 4.31
C ALA A 66 1.55 5.25 5.61
N ILE A 67 1.46 6.58 5.61
CA ILE A 67 1.75 7.38 6.80
C ILE A 67 0.76 7.05 7.92
N ASN A 68 -0.52 6.96 7.60
CA ASN A 68 -1.54 6.62 8.59
C ASN A 68 -1.30 5.24 9.18
N LEU A 69 -0.94 4.26 8.35
CA LEU A 69 -0.64 2.92 8.83
C LEU A 69 0.58 2.90 9.74
N ALA A 70 1.65 3.60 9.35
CA ALA A 70 2.85 3.66 10.17
C ALA A 70 2.57 4.29 11.53
N LYS A 71 1.80 5.36 11.58
CA LYS A 71 1.40 6.00 12.83
C LYS A 71 0.58 5.06 13.71
N LYS A 72 -0.36 4.35 13.10
CA LYS A 72 -1.20 3.39 13.82
C LYS A 72 -0.36 2.27 14.43
N LEU A 73 0.61 1.74 13.68
CA LEU A 73 1.45 0.67 14.17
C LEU A 73 2.40 1.14 15.26
N ASN A 74 2.95 2.34 15.14
CA ASN A 74 3.78 2.90 16.18
C ASN A 74 3.00 3.08 17.48
N THR A 75 1.76 3.52 17.39
CA THR A 75 0.88 3.65 18.56
C THR A 75 0.53 2.28 19.15
N LEU A 76 0.17 1.32 18.29
CA LEU A 76 -0.25 0.00 18.72
C LEU A 76 0.88 -0.77 19.42
N PHE A 77 2.08 -0.70 18.88
CA PHE A 77 3.24 -1.41 19.44
C PHE A 77 4.08 -0.54 20.36
N LYS A 78 3.66 0.69 20.61
CA LYS A 78 4.30 1.63 21.53
C LYS A 78 5.80 1.80 21.22
N CYS A 79 6.10 2.05 19.95
CA CYS A 79 7.47 2.26 19.50
C CYS A 79 7.51 3.34 18.42
N ASP A 80 8.70 3.62 17.89
CA ASP A 80 8.91 4.58 16.81
C ASP A 80 9.66 3.97 15.62
N LYS A 81 9.62 2.64 15.51
CA LYS A 81 10.40 1.92 14.50
C LYS A 81 9.70 1.71 13.18
N PHE A 82 8.40 1.97 13.11
CA PHE A 82 7.67 1.89 11.85
C PHE A 82 7.84 3.20 11.09
N SER A 83 8.25 3.11 9.84
CA SER A 83 8.49 4.27 8.99
C SER A 83 7.95 4.02 7.60
N VAL A 84 7.80 5.12 6.84
CA VAL A 84 7.36 5.05 5.44
C VAL A 84 8.56 5.25 4.55
N VAL A 85 8.74 4.33 3.61
CA VAL A 85 9.84 4.37 2.65
C VAL A 85 9.25 4.50 1.26
N LEU A 86 9.78 5.42 0.46
CA LEU A 86 9.39 5.59 -0.94
C LEU A 86 10.30 4.74 -1.81
N LEU A 87 9.71 3.77 -2.50
CA LEU A 87 10.41 2.89 -3.42
C LEU A 87 10.10 3.31 -4.85
N LYS A 88 11.11 3.75 -5.60
CA LYS A 88 10.94 4.24 -6.96
C LYS A 88 11.38 3.25 -8.03
N ALA A 89 12.23 2.31 -7.69
CA ALA A 89 12.79 1.34 -8.61
C ALA A 89 12.93 -0.01 -7.92
N GLY A 90 13.03 -1.04 -8.72
CA GLY A 90 13.20 -2.39 -8.21
C GLY A 90 13.71 -3.30 -9.31
N ASP A 91 13.98 -4.53 -8.95
CA ASP A 91 14.43 -5.54 -9.88
C ASP A 91 13.23 -6.19 -10.57
N LYS A 92 13.34 -6.35 -11.89
CA LYS A 92 12.32 -7.07 -12.63
C LYS A 92 12.55 -8.56 -12.47
N ILE A 93 11.65 -9.24 -11.75
CA ILE A 93 11.79 -10.68 -11.48
C ILE A 93 10.86 -11.52 -12.35
N TYR A 94 9.95 -10.86 -13.09
CA TYR A 94 8.96 -11.55 -13.91
C TYR A 94 8.53 -10.61 -15.04
N PRO A 95 8.46 -11.08 -16.29
CA PRO A 95 8.07 -10.24 -17.43
C PRO A 95 6.62 -9.82 -17.43
#